data_3917d3ffcef6d39d918063456f54ef5c
#
_entry.id   3917d3ffcef6d39d918063456f54ef5c
#
_cell.length_a   1.000
_cell.length_b   1.000
_cell.length_c   1.000
_cell.angle_alpha   90.00
_cell.angle_beta   90.00
_cell.angle_gamma   90.00
#
_symmetry.space_group_name_H-M   'P 1'
#
loop_
_entity.id
_entity.type
_entity.pdbx_description
1 polymer ?
#
loop_
_entity_poly.entity_id
_entity_poly.type
_entity_poly.pdbx_seq_one_letter_code
_entity_poly.pdbx_strand_id
1 'polypeptide(L)'
;MRNLGVSHSDFMSRIGKKPIEIPSGVSVQIEGRRVQVTGPKGELSREFRPEIAVEQKDGSLVVSPMQDSRLAKSLWGLTRTLISNMIQGVSQGYEKRLEIEGVGYRAAAERNSLVLDVGFSYPVKLEAPEHTSVAVDKNVIIVSGIDKEQVGRFAATIRKVRPPEPYKGKGIRYEGEVIRRKLGKKAAAAAGAEK
;
A
#
# COMPACT_ATOMS: atom_id res chain seq x y z
N MET A 1 27.70 0.46 -45.18
CA MET A 1 26.80 -0.14 -44.16
C MET A 1 27.22 0.39 -42.81
N ARG A 2 26.52 1.36 -42.25
CA ARG A 2 26.85 1.94 -40.95
C ARG A 2 26.06 1.18 -39.90
N ASN A 3 26.72 0.35 -39.11
CA ASN A 3 26.15 -0.20 -37.89
C ASN A 3 25.91 0.92 -36.86
N LEU A 4 24.70 1.41 -36.82
CA LEU A 4 24.23 2.22 -35.71
C LEU A 4 24.03 1.27 -34.53
N GLY A 5 25.09 1.09 -33.75
CA GLY A 5 25.03 0.46 -32.43
C GLY A 5 24.15 1.30 -31.51
N VAL A 6 22.84 1.09 -31.55
CA VAL A 6 21.94 1.62 -30.53
C VAL A 6 22.27 0.87 -29.25
N SER A 7 22.95 1.57 -28.37
CA SER A 7 23.27 1.07 -27.04
C SER A 7 21.96 0.65 -26.35
N HIS A 8 21.87 -0.63 -25.99
CA HIS A 8 20.73 -1.25 -25.28
C HIS A 8 20.42 -0.61 -23.91
N SER A 9 21.18 0.43 -23.53
CA SER A 9 21.10 1.05 -22.19
C SER A 9 20.06 2.15 -22.03
N ASP A 10 19.51 2.72 -23.10
CA ASP A 10 18.73 3.97 -23.01
C ASP A 10 17.23 3.83 -22.73
N PHE A 11 16.68 2.61 -22.77
CA PHE A 11 15.22 2.40 -22.57
C PHE A 11 14.87 1.63 -21.29
N MET A 12 15.74 1.58 -20.29
CA MET A 12 15.58 0.68 -19.16
C MET A 12 15.08 1.40 -17.89
N SER A 13 14.08 0.81 -17.24
CA SER A 13 13.52 1.30 -15.97
C SER A 13 14.62 1.49 -14.90
N ARG A 14 14.81 2.70 -14.39
CA ARG A 14 15.74 3.00 -13.30
C ARG A 14 15.43 2.20 -12.04
N ILE A 15 14.15 1.89 -11.80
CA ILE A 15 13.70 1.10 -10.65
C ILE A 15 13.99 -0.38 -10.86
N GLY A 16 13.68 -0.92 -12.05
CA GLY A 16 13.87 -2.33 -12.38
C GLY A 16 15.34 -2.80 -12.28
N LYS A 17 16.30 -1.93 -12.63
CA LYS A 17 17.75 -2.24 -12.57
C LYS A 17 18.32 -2.40 -11.17
N LYS A 18 17.67 -1.79 -10.15
CA LYS A 18 18.23 -1.84 -8.79
C LYS A 18 18.05 -3.24 -8.20
N PRO A 19 19.12 -3.92 -7.79
CA PRO A 19 19.03 -5.17 -7.07
C PRO A 19 18.20 -4.99 -5.79
N ILE A 20 17.64 -6.08 -5.28
CA ILE A 20 16.88 -6.10 -4.04
C ILE A 20 17.73 -6.88 -3.05
N GLU A 21 18.20 -6.22 -2.01
CA GLU A 21 18.96 -6.84 -0.93
C GLU A 21 18.02 -7.71 -0.09
N ILE A 22 18.49 -8.90 0.29
CA ILE A 22 17.78 -9.80 1.19
C ILE A 22 18.33 -9.56 2.60
N PRO A 23 17.53 -8.98 3.52
CA PRO A 23 18.00 -8.74 4.87
C PRO A 23 18.19 -10.05 5.64
N SER A 24 19.02 -10.01 6.67
CA SER A 24 19.26 -11.14 7.57
C SER A 24 17.93 -11.59 8.21
N GLY A 25 17.66 -12.91 8.19
CA GLY A 25 16.44 -13.49 8.72
C GLY A 25 15.26 -13.59 7.70
N VAL A 26 15.49 -13.23 6.44
CA VAL A 26 14.54 -13.46 5.35
C VAL A 26 15.12 -14.49 4.39
N SER A 27 14.32 -15.51 4.05
CA SER A 27 14.67 -16.50 3.02
C SER A 27 13.74 -16.31 1.81
N VAL A 28 14.30 -16.48 0.61
CA VAL A 28 13.57 -16.37 -0.64
C VAL A 28 13.75 -17.66 -1.42
N GLN A 29 12.64 -18.22 -1.86
CA GLN A 29 12.60 -19.41 -2.73
C GLN A 29 11.96 -19.00 -4.07
N ILE A 30 12.58 -19.41 -5.17
CA ILE A 30 12.14 -19.12 -6.52
C ILE A 30 11.82 -20.44 -7.22
N GLU A 31 10.56 -20.68 -7.47
CA GLU A 31 10.07 -21.87 -8.18
C GLU A 31 9.45 -21.44 -9.53
N GLY A 32 10.29 -21.36 -10.53
CA GLY A 32 9.90 -20.89 -11.85
C GLY A 32 9.37 -19.46 -11.82
N ARG A 33 8.04 -19.29 -11.85
CA ARG A 33 7.37 -17.97 -11.81
C ARG A 33 6.87 -17.57 -10.42
N ARG A 34 6.88 -18.50 -9.48
CA ARG A 34 6.42 -18.28 -8.11
C ARG A 34 7.61 -17.87 -7.24
N VAL A 35 7.49 -16.76 -6.58
CA VAL A 35 8.45 -16.28 -5.57
C VAL A 35 7.77 -16.35 -4.22
N GLN A 36 8.41 -17.07 -3.31
CA GLN A 36 7.99 -17.25 -1.92
C GLN A 36 9.02 -16.58 -1.03
N VAL A 37 8.56 -15.73 -0.14
CA VAL A 37 9.42 -14.98 0.78
C VAL A 37 8.97 -15.28 2.19
N THR A 38 9.86 -15.84 3.00
CA THR A 38 9.61 -16.21 4.41
C THR A 38 10.48 -15.35 5.31
N GLY A 39 9.90 -14.81 6.37
CA GLY A 39 10.60 -13.95 7.33
C GLY A 39 10.00 -14.03 8.73
N PRO A 40 10.49 -13.21 9.67
CA PRO A 40 10.10 -13.27 11.08
C PRO A 40 8.62 -12.97 11.33
N LYS A 41 7.95 -12.22 10.45
CA LYS A 41 6.52 -11.86 10.59
C LYS A 41 5.57 -12.78 9.85
N GLY A 42 6.08 -13.68 9.02
CA GLY A 42 5.26 -14.63 8.26
C GLY A 42 5.83 -14.90 6.88
N GLU A 43 4.96 -15.39 6.02
CA GLU A 43 5.29 -15.84 4.69
C GLU A 43 4.34 -15.20 3.66
N LEU A 44 4.91 -14.82 2.53
CA LEU A 44 4.16 -14.35 1.36
C LEU A 44 4.62 -15.09 0.11
N SER A 45 3.67 -15.49 -0.72
CA SER A 45 3.96 -16.07 -2.02
C SER A 45 3.20 -15.35 -3.13
N ARG A 46 3.85 -15.17 -4.28
CA ARG A 46 3.23 -14.53 -5.44
C ARG A 46 3.74 -15.14 -6.74
N GLU A 47 2.82 -15.35 -7.68
CA GLU A 47 3.16 -15.76 -9.03
C GLU A 47 3.29 -14.52 -9.93
N PHE A 48 4.38 -14.48 -10.69
CA PHE A 48 4.68 -13.40 -11.63
C PHE A 48 4.45 -13.85 -13.07
N ARG A 49 4.33 -12.89 -13.96
CA ARG A 49 4.09 -13.15 -15.39
C ARG A 49 5.35 -13.70 -16.06
N PRO A 50 5.19 -14.52 -17.12
CA PRO A 50 6.30 -15.20 -17.80
C PRO A 50 7.26 -14.24 -18.52
N GLU A 51 6.88 -12.98 -18.74
CA GLU A 51 7.71 -11.98 -19.41
C GLU A 51 8.86 -11.48 -18.54
N ILE A 52 8.90 -11.87 -17.24
CA ILE A 52 9.90 -11.42 -16.27
C ILE A 52 10.60 -12.64 -15.65
N ALA A 53 11.93 -12.60 -15.65
CA ALA A 53 12.77 -13.53 -14.90
C ALA A 53 13.23 -12.91 -13.58
N VAL A 54 13.26 -13.72 -12.53
CA VAL A 54 13.77 -13.36 -11.21
C VAL A 54 14.91 -14.31 -10.89
N GLU A 55 16.08 -13.78 -10.61
CA GLU A 55 17.29 -14.56 -10.29
C GLU A 55 17.88 -14.09 -8.96
N GLN A 56 18.45 -15.01 -8.20
CA GLN A 56 19.19 -14.67 -7.01
C GLN A 56 20.69 -14.67 -7.35
N LYS A 57 21.38 -13.54 -7.09
CA LYS A 57 22.81 -13.35 -7.31
C LYS A 57 23.43 -12.68 -6.08
N ASP A 58 24.49 -13.24 -5.57
CA ASP A 58 25.30 -12.66 -4.47
C ASP A 58 24.47 -12.14 -3.28
N GLY A 59 23.45 -12.90 -2.83
CA GLY A 59 22.60 -12.51 -1.72
C GLY A 59 21.57 -11.41 -2.04
N SER A 60 21.44 -11.05 -3.31
CA SER A 60 20.45 -10.09 -3.80
C SER A 60 19.58 -10.71 -4.89
N LEU A 61 18.38 -10.16 -5.08
CA LEU A 61 17.49 -10.54 -6.17
C LEU A 61 17.61 -9.54 -7.33
N VAL A 62 17.80 -10.09 -8.51
CA VAL A 62 17.84 -9.34 -9.75
C VAL A 62 16.63 -9.71 -10.59
N VAL A 63 15.89 -8.71 -11.02
CA VAL A 63 14.73 -8.87 -11.89
C VAL A 63 15.11 -8.44 -13.31
N SER A 64 14.82 -9.25 -14.30
CA SER A 64 15.13 -8.97 -15.71
C SER A 64 13.94 -9.25 -16.64
N PRO A 65 13.75 -8.46 -17.68
CA PRO A 65 12.76 -8.76 -18.71
C PRO A 65 13.28 -9.86 -19.62
N MET A 66 12.47 -10.88 -19.92
CA MET A 66 12.82 -11.98 -20.84
C MET A 66 12.70 -11.56 -22.30
N GLN A 67 11.90 -10.54 -22.60
CA GLN A 67 11.64 -10.06 -23.95
C GLN A 67 11.72 -8.52 -23.99
N ASP A 68 12.14 -7.97 -25.11
CA ASP A 68 12.15 -6.52 -25.33
C ASP A 68 10.78 -6.04 -25.84
N SER A 69 9.75 -6.18 -25.00
CA SER A 69 8.41 -5.70 -25.28
C SER A 69 8.03 -4.54 -24.35
N ARG A 70 7.11 -3.68 -24.79
CA ARG A 70 6.55 -2.60 -23.97
C ARG A 70 5.94 -3.12 -22.68
N LEU A 71 5.29 -4.29 -22.75
CA LEU A 71 4.69 -4.96 -21.61
C LEU A 71 5.76 -5.42 -20.61
N ALA A 72 6.81 -6.11 -21.08
CA ALA A 72 7.91 -6.56 -20.22
C ALA A 72 8.60 -5.38 -19.51
N LYS A 73 8.82 -4.27 -20.21
CA LYS A 73 9.39 -3.03 -19.62
C LYS A 73 8.52 -2.47 -18.51
N SER A 74 7.19 -2.45 -18.66
CA SER A 74 6.28 -1.97 -17.64
C SER A 74 6.20 -2.93 -16.44
N LEU A 75 6.21 -4.25 -16.69
CA LEU A 75 6.20 -5.28 -15.66
C LEU A 75 7.50 -5.35 -14.86
N TRP A 76 8.63 -5.01 -15.46
CA TRP A 76 9.93 -5.08 -14.81
C TRP A 76 10.01 -4.27 -13.50
N GLY A 77 9.67 -2.99 -13.58
CA GLY A 77 9.64 -2.12 -12.41
C GLY A 77 8.56 -2.49 -11.40
N LEU A 78 7.39 -2.95 -11.89
CA LEU A 78 6.30 -3.44 -11.04
C LEU A 78 6.73 -4.67 -10.24
N THR A 79 7.24 -5.71 -10.92
CA THR A 79 7.68 -6.95 -10.28
C THR A 79 8.77 -6.70 -9.23
N ARG A 80 9.77 -5.89 -9.59
CA ARG A 80 10.82 -5.48 -8.64
C ARG A 80 10.23 -4.84 -7.39
N THR A 81 9.29 -3.91 -7.54
CA THR A 81 8.65 -3.21 -6.42
C THR A 81 7.81 -4.16 -5.57
N LEU A 82 7.07 -5.09 -6.20
CA LEU A 82 6.28 -6.08 -5.48
C LEU A 82 7.15 -7.00 -4.64
N ILE A 83 8.25 -7.52 -5.19
CA ILE A 83 9.20 -8.38 -4.44
C ILE A 83 9.83 -7.58 -3.29
N SER A 84 10.26 -6.35 -3.52
CA SER A 84 10.79 -5.48 -2.46
C SER A 84 9.76 -5.23 -1.35
N ASN A 85 8.49 -5.03 -1.70
CA ASN A 85 7.41 -4.90 -0.72
C ASN A 85 7.19 -6.21 0.06
N MET A 86 7.26 -7.38 -0.59
CA MET A 86 7.13 -8.67 0.11
C MET A 86 8.26 -8.85 1.14
N ILE A 87 9.51 -8.60 0.77
CA ILE A 87 10.68 -8.69 1.66
C ILE A 87 10.52 -7.74 2.86
N GLN A 88 10.15 -6.49 2.61
CA GLN A 88 9.91 -5.52 3.68
C GLN A 88 8.73 -5.92 4.57
N GLY A 89 7.68 -6.47 3.97
CA GLY A 89 6.48 -6.92 4.70
C GLY A 89 6.76 -8.05 5.66
N VAL A 90 7.49 -9.09 5.24
CA VAL A 90 7.82 -10.23 6.10
C VAL A 90 8.90 -9.90 7.14
N SER A 91 9.73 -8.87 6.91
CA SER A 91 10.75 -8.43 7.86
C SER A 91 10.21 -7.44 8.89
N GLN A 92 9.66 -6.32 8.46
CA GLN A 92 9.22 -5.21 9.31
C GLN A 92 7.69 -5.13 9.45
N GLY A 93 6.95 -5.60 8.44
CA GLY A 93 5.51 -5.42 8.30
C GLY A 93 5.16 -4.03 7.80
N TYR A 94 3.86 -3.83 7.59
CA TYR A 94 3.29 -2.56 7.20
C TYR A 94 2.23 -2.12 8.20
N GLU A 95 2.15 -0.83 8.41
CA GLU A 95 1.15 -0.20 9.28
C GLU A 95 0.55 1.00 8.58
N LYS A 96 -0.78 1.16 8.70
CA LYS A 96 -1.52 2.36 8.30
C LYS A 96 -2.40 2.80 9.44
N ARG A 97 -2.31 4.08 9.78
CA ARG A 97 -3.10 4.71 10.82
C ARG A 97 -4.16 5.60 10.23
N LEU A 98 -5.37 5.50 10.76
CA LEU A 98 -6.50 6.36 10.39
C LEU A 98 -7.04 7.00 11.66
N GLU A 99 -7.40 8.25 11.56
CA GLU A 99 -8.03 9.04 12.62
C GLU A 99 -9.52 9.17 12.34
N ILE A 100 -10.32 8.98 13.39
CA ILE A 100 -11.76 9.23 13.36
C ILE A 100 -12.03 10.55 14.06
N GLU A 101 -12.65 11.48 13.36
CA GLU A 101 -13.08 12.78 13.91
C GLU A 101 -14.58 12.98 13.72
N GLY A 102 -15.31 13.16 14.80
CA GLY A 102 -16.75 13.39 14.76
C GLY A 102 -17.43 13.22 16.12
N VAL A 103 -18.46 14.00 16.41
CA VAL A 103 -19.24 13.87 17.64
C VAL A 103 -20.02 12.56 17.62
N GLY A 104 -19.82 11.70 18.62
CA GLY A 104 -20.47 10.41 18.72
C GLY A 104 -19.85 9.32 17.82
N TYR A 105 -18.80 9.60 17.04
CA TYR A 105 -18.14 8.57 16.25
C TYR A 105 -17.27 7.68 17.14
N ARG A 106 -17.38 6.37 16.94
CA ARG A 106 -16.64 5.36 17.69
C ARG A 106 -16.15 4.26 16.75
N ALA A 107 -15.03 3.66 17.13
CA ALA A 107 -14.52 2.44 16.52
C ALA A 107 -14.23 1.43 17.63
N ALA A 108 -14.49 0.17 17.37
CA ALA A 108 -14.13 -0.95 18.25
C ALA A 108 -13.55 -2.08 17.40
N ALA A 109 -12.44 -2.66 17.84
CA ALA A 109 -11.88 -3.86 17.24
C ALA A 109 -12.45 -5.09 17.94
N GLU A 110 -13.06 -6.00 17.18
CA GLU A 110 -13.59 -7.28 17.63
C GLU A 110 -12.82 -8.42 16.96
N ARG A 111 -11.88 -9.05 17.67
CA ARG A 111 -11.03 -10.13 17.14
C ARG A 111 -10.41 -9.76 15.78
N ASN A 112 -11.06 -10.19 14.68
CA ASN A 112 -10.60 -9.96 13.30
C ASN A 112 -11.54 -9.02 12.54
N SER A 113 -12.38 -8.24 13.20
CA SER A 113 -13.31 -7.30 12.59
C SER A 113 -13.25 -5.94 13.24
N LEU A 114 -13.56 -4.92 12.49
CA LEU A 114 -13.68 -3.54 12.92
C LEU A 114 -15.15 -3.12 12.89
N VAL A 115 -15.67 -2.67 14.01
CA VAL A 115 -17.01 -2.11 14.12
C VAL A 115 -16.90 -0.60 14.17
N LEU A 116 -17.59 0.07 13.27
CA LEU A 116 -17.59 1.53 13.12
C LEU A 116 -18.98 2.08 13.39
N ASP A 117 -19.09 2.96 14.37
CA ASP A 117 -20.25 3.78 14.60
C ASP A 117 -19.93 5.22 14.15
N VAL A 118 -20.36 5.58 12.94
CA VAL A 118 -19.97 6.83 12.28
C VAL A 118 -21.20 7.63 11.82
N GLY A 119 -22.28 7.56 12.62
CA GLY A 119 -23.51 8.33 12.40
C GLY A 119 -24.43 7.74 11.34
N PHE A 120 -24.38 6.44 11.12
CA PHE A 120 -25.42 5.67 10.42
C PHE A 120 -26.42 5.12 11.43
N SER A 121 -27.57 4.66 10.95
CA SER A 121 -28.61 4.04 11.80
C SER A 121 -28.18 2.70 12.41
N TYR A 122 -27.14 2.07 11.84
CA TYR A 122 -26.57 0.80 12.28
C TYR A 122 -25.03 0.86 12.26
N PRO A 123 -24.36 0.14 13.13
CA PRO A 123 -22.89 0.04 13.10
C PRO A 123 -22.43 -0.70 11.85
N VAL A 124 -21.38 -0.21 11.22
CA VAL A 124 -20.77 -0.84 10.05
C VAL A 124 -19.69 -1.80 10.52
N LYS A 125 -19.85 -3.09 10.22
CA LYS A 125 -18.87 -4.13 10.52
C LYS A 125 -18.03 -4.43 9.27
N LEU A 126 -16.70 -4.36 9.42
CA LEU A 126 -15.73 -4.70 8.38
C LEU A 126 -14.84 -5.83 8.87
N GLU A 127 -14.76 -6.90 8.10
CA GLU A 127 -13.88 -8.03 8.38
C GLU A 127 -12.49 -7.74 7.83
N ALA A 128 -11.47 -7.94 8.66
CA ALA A 128 -10.08 -7.79 8.22
C ALA A 128 -9.70 -8.97 7.33
N PRO A 129 -9.01 -8.73 6.19
CA PRO A 129 -8.52 -9.81 5.34
C PRO A 129 -7.43 -10.61 6.06
N GLU A 130 -7.12 -11.79 5.50
CA GLU A 130 -6.04 -12.66 6.00
C GLU A 130 -4.73 -11.89 6.12
N HIS A 131 -3.91 -12.24 7.10
CA HIS A 131 -2.63 -11.58 7.40
C HIS A 131 -2.70 -10.07 7.70
N THR A 132 -3.89 -9.57 8.05
CA THR A 132 -4.10 -8.18 8.47
C THR A 132 -4.72 -8.16 9.85
N SER A 133 -4.17 -7.37 10.76
CA SER A 133 -4.71 -7.15 12.10
C SER A 133 -5.16 -5.70 12.26
N VAL A 134 -6.17 -5.50 13.10
CA VAL A 134 -6.72 -4.18 13.38
C VAL A 134 -6.71 -3.96 14.87
N ALA A 135 -6.20 -2.82 15.27
CA ALA A 135 -6.27 -2.33 16.65
C ALA A 135 -6.90 -0.94 16.66
N VAL A 136 -7.53 -0.59 17.77
CA VAL A 136 -8.11 0.75 17.96
C VAL A 136 -7.53 1.32 19.25
N ASP A 137 -6.91 2.48 19.13
CA ASP A 137 -6.43 3.26 20.26
C ASP A 137 -7.17 4.60 20.27
N LYS A 138 -8.13 4.72 21.20
CA LYS A 138 -9.01 5.90 21.30
C LYS A 138 -9.70 6.23 19.96
N ASN A 139 -9.20 7.22 19.25
CA ASN A 139 -9.74 7.69 17.97
C ASN A 139 -8.87 7.29 16.77
N VAL A 140 -7.84 6.48 16.99
CA VAL A 140 -6.91 6.03 15.94
C VAL A 140 -7.15 4.56 15.66
N ILE A 141 -7.43 4.23 14.41
CA ILE A 141 -7.50 2.85 13.91
C ILE A 141 -6.13 2.52 13.33
N ILE A 142 -5.52 1.47 13.84
CA ILE A 142 -4.23 0.96 13.40
C ILE A 142 -4.49 -0.30 12.59
N VAL A 143 -4.14 -0.28 11.32
CA VAL A 143 -4.21 -1.44 10.41
C VAL A 143 -2.80 -1.92 10.15
N SER A 144 -2.46 -3.12 10.58
CA SER A 144 -1.12 -3.71 10.41
C SER A 144 -1.20 -5.06 9.71
N GLY A 145 -0.13 -5.41 8.98
CA GLY A 145 -0.05 -6.68 8.26
C GLY A 145 1.25 -6.86 7.50
N ILE A 146 1.43 -8.05 6.95
CA ILE A 146 2.62 -8.39 6.15
C ILE A 146 2.49 -7.98 4.69
N ASP A 147 1.26 -7.93 4.14
CA ASP A 147 1.01 -7.56 2.76
C ASP A 147 0.60 -6.07 2.65
N LYS A 148 1.48 -5.28 2.04
CA LYS A 148 1.23 -3.84 1.78
C LYS A 148 -0.05 -3.58 1.01
N GLU A 149 -0.37 -4.45 0.05
CA GLU A 149 -1.53 -4.31 -0.83
C GLU A 149 -2.82 -4.50 -0.02
N GLN A 150 -2.88 -5.56 0.81
CA GLN A 150 -4.04 -5.84 1.66
C GLN A 150 -4.24 -4.77 2.73
N VAL A 151 -3.17 -4.39 3.44
CA VAL A 151 -3.20 -3.31 4.43
C VAL A 151 -3.69 -2.00 3.81
N GLY A 152 -3.17 -1.64 2.63
CA GLY A 152 -3.57 -0.44 1.92
C GLY A 152 -5.02 -0.47 1.45
N ARG A 153 -5.47 -1.60 0.90
CA ARG A 153 -6.86 -1.81 0.45
C ARG A 153 -7.83 -1.74 1.61
N PHE A 154 -7.52 -2.41 2.72
CA PHE A 154 -8.39 -2.41 3.89
C PHE A 154 -8.49 -1.02 4.52
N ALA A 155 -7.38 -0.32 4.69
CA ALA A 155 -7.36 1.07 5.17
C ALA A 155 -8.19 2.00 4.25
N ALA A 156 -8.11 1.84 2.94
CA ALA A 156 -8.93 2.59 2.00
C ALA A 156 -10.42 2.26 2.13
N THR A 157 -10.77 0.99 2.37
CA THR A 157 -12.16 0.56 2.62
C THR A 157 -12.71 1.20 3.89
N ILE A 158 -11.95 1.22 4.98
CA ILE A 158 -12.32 1.90 6.24
C ILE A 158 -12.59 3.39 5.98
N ARG A 159 -11.66 4.08 5.30
CA ARG A 159 -11.83 5.51 4.97
C ARG A 159 -13.05 5.77 4.09
N LYS A 160 -13.38 4.86 3.18
CA LYS A 160 -14.52 4.96 2.27
C LYS A 160 -15.89 4.90 3.00
N VAL A 161 -15.97 4.26 4.16
CA VAL A 161 -17.19 4.18 4.97
C VAL A 161 -17.71 5.59 5.29
N ARG A 162 -16.83 6.47 5.76
CA ARG A 162 -17.18 7.85 6.06
C ARG A 162 -16.01 8.79 5.71
N PRO A 163 -15.88 9.22 4.46
CA PRO A 163 -14.78 10.10 4.07
C PRO A 163 -14.90 11.46 4.78
N PRO A 164 -13.78 12.15 5.03
CA PRO A 164 -13.80 13.43 5.71
C PRO A 164 -14.56 14.49 4.90
N GLU A 165 -15.45 15.20 5.57
CA GLU A 165 -16.21 16.27 4.94
C GLU A 165 -15.35 17.54 4.78
N PRO A 166 -15.59 18.36 3.73
CA PRO A 166 -14.74 19.51 3.44
C PRO A 166 -15.00 20.74 4.33
N TYR A 167 -16.06 20.78 5.14
CA TYR A 167 -16.40 21.96 5.96
C TYR A 167 -15.83 21.87 7.38
N LYS A 168 -16.20 20.85 8.14
CA LYS A 168 -15.79 20.63 9.53
C LYS A 168 -14.68 19.60 9.64
N GLY A 169 -14.40 18.82 8.59
CA GLY A 169 -13.40 17.77 8.58
C GLY A 169 -13.82 16.48 9.29
N LYS A 170 -15.11 16.33 9.64
CA LYS A 170 -15.64 15.12 10.25
C LYS A 170 -15.56 13.94 9.30
N GLY A 171 -15.18 12.79 9.80
CA GLY A 171 -15.04 11.57 9.03
C GLY A 171 -13.78 10.78 9.43
N ILE A 172 -13.40 9.84 8.58
CA ILE A 172 -12.21 9.01 8.75
C ILE A 172 -11.16 9.48 7.75
N ARG A 173 -9.97 9.85 8.24
CA ARG A 173 -8.83 10.31 7.44
C ARG A 173 -7.59 9.49 7.76
N TYR A 174 -6.59 9.51 6.89
CA TYR A 174 -5.27 8.99 7.25
C TYR A 174 -4.59 9.92 8.27
N GLU A 175 -3.78 9.35 9.15
CA GLU A 175 -2.94 10.14 10.05
C GLU A 175 -2.05 11.09 9.23
N GLY A 176 -2.04 12.37 9.60
CA GLY A 176 -1.32 13.40 8.87
C GLY A 176 -1.95 13.87 7.55
N GLU A 177 -3.13 13.36 7.17
CA GLU A 177 -3.84 13.83 5.98
C GLU A 177 -4.42 15.24 6.22
N VAL A 178 -3.95 16.22 5.44
CA VAL A 178 -4.46 17.59 5.49
C VAL A 178 -5.72 17.69 4.62
N ILE A 179 -6.88 17.88 5.27
CA ILE A 179 -8.15 18.07 4.58
C ILE A 179 -8.29 19.53 4.15
N ARG A 180 -8.39 19.76 2.83
CA ARG A 180 -8.65 21.09 2.28
C ARG A 180 -10.07 21.53 2.64
N ARG A 181 -10.20 22.41 3.64
CA ARG A 181 -11.49 22.91 4.12
C ARG A 181 -12.03 24.00 3.19
N LYS A 182 -13.34 23.98 2.97
CA LYS A 182 -14.07 25.03 2.26
C LYS A 182 -14.62 26.01 3.28
N LEU A 183 -14.62 27.30 2.93
CA LEU A 183 -15.28 28.35 3.72
C LEU A 183 -16.80 28.14 3.65
N GLY A 184 -17.46 28.22 4.80
CA GLY A 184 -18.94 28.21 4.86
C GLY A 184 -19.54 29.48 4.27
N LYS A 185 -20.84 29.47 3.98
CA LYS A 185 -21.55 30.61 3.36
C LYS A 185 -21.29 31.96 4.06
N LYS A 186 -21.28 32.01 5.40
CA LYS A 186 -21.03 33.26 6.16
C LYS A 186 -19.63 33.82 5.94
N ALA A 187 -18.61 32.97 5.92
CA ALA A 187 -17.23 33.42 5.71
C ALA A 187 -16.98 33.81 4.24
N ALA A 188 -17.63 33.14 3.28
CA ALA A 188 -17.56 33.52 1.87
C ALA A 188 -18.24 34.88 1.60
N ALA A 189 -19.34 35.19 2.27
CA ALA A 189 -20.03 36.48 2.16
C ALA A 189 -19.17 37.63 2.75
N ALA A 190 -18.49 37.41 3.88
CA ALA A 190 -17.59 38.41 4.48
C ALA A 190 -16.38 38.70 3.58
N ALA A 191 -15.77 37.68 2.98
CA ALA A 191 -14.66 37.86 2.06
C ALA A 191 -15.03 38.51 0.71
N GLY A 192 -16.32 38.45 0.32
CA GLY A 192 -16.87 39.13 -0.86
C GLY A 192 -17.28 40.59 -0.62
N ALA A 193 -17.46 41.00 0.64
CA ALA A 193 -17.85 42.36 1.00
C ALA A 193 -16.65 43.31 1.20
N GLU A 194 -15.41 42.80 1.23
CA GLU A 194 -14.19 43.59 1.30
C GLU A 194 -13.54 43.85 -0.09
N LYS A 195 -14.23 43.58 -1.18
CA LYS A 195 -13.88 43.99 -2.53
C LYS A 195 -14.85 45.02 -3.01
#